data_a891d2e7f95a620e3afbb649f49f29bd
#
_entry.id   a891d2e7f95a620e3afbb649f49f29bd
#
_cell.length_a   1.000
_cell.length_b   1.000
_cell.length_c   1.000
_cell.angle_alpha   90.00
_cell.angle_beta   90.00
_cell.angle_gamma   90.00
#
_symmetry.space_group_name_H-M   'P 1'
#
loop_
_entity.id
_entity.type
_entity.pdbx_description
1 polymer ?
#
loop_
_entity_poly.entity_id
_entity_poly.type
_entity_poly.pdbx_seq_one_letter_code
_entity_poly.pdbx_strand_id
1 'polypeptide(L)'
;MLRRFSLCAITLGALALAEPALASFHLMQVEQVIGGVNGDSSRQAIQLRMRFAGQNLVQQARLRAWDATGANPVLIVDMGAMVPNGAAGDRVLIATSNFLPGLTPDFVMASPIPPAYLAAGKLTFEDDSGTVWWGLAWGGASYTGTNTGVTVSAGGNDADGNFNPPFAGPLPSVNTQAVRFTGAAGALSTNNAADYGLSVGAAMFTNNAGSNGTVPVELMELDIQ
;
A
#
# COMPACT_ATOMS: atom_id res chain seq x y z
N MET A 1 51.17 -61.27 -14.96
CA MET A 1 50.60 -60.70 -13.77
C MET A 1 50.14 -59.26 -14.15
N LEU A 2 48.84 -59.10 -14.50
CA LEU A 2 48.27 -57.76 -14.80
C LEU A 2 47.56 -57.28 -13.53
N ARG A 3 48.04 -56.18 -12.96
CA ARG A 3 47.33 -55.44 -11.87
C ARG A 3 46.28 -54.55 -12.47
N ARG A 4 45.01 -54.79 -12.15
CA ARG A 4 43.88 -53.90 -12.47
C ARG A 4 43.84 -52.81 -11.41
N PHE A 5 44.00 -51.52 -11.84
CA PHE A 5 43.71 -50.35 -11.03
C PHE A 5 42.21 -50.03 -11.18
N SER A 6 41.49 -50.10 -10.08
CA SER A 6 40.07 -49.69 -9.99
C SER A 6 40.06 -48.17 -9.72
N LEU A 7 39.59 -47.41 -10.68
CA LEU A 7 39.40 -45.97 -10.51
C LEU A 7 38.06 -45.73 -9.80
N CYS A 8 38.12 -45.29 -8.54
CA CYS A 8 36.95 -44.93 -7.76
C CYS A 8 36.59 -43.46 -8.13
N ALA A 9 35.53 -43.29 -8.91
CA ALA A 9 35.01 -41.93 -9.25
C ALA A 9 34.22 -41.41 -8.05
N ILE A 10 34.76 -40.39 -7.38
CA ILE A 10 34.07 -39.65 -6.33
C ILE A 10 33.19 -38.58 -7.03
N THR A 11 31.89 -38.84 -7.10
CA THR A 11 30.88 -37.85 -7.54
C THR A 11 30.69 -36.87 -6.40
N LEU A 12 31.27 -35.69 -6.55
CA LEU A 12 31.03 -34.56 -5.65
C LEU A 12 29.64 -33.96 -6.00
N GLY A 13 28.64 -34.33 -5.21
CA GLY A 13 27.30 -33.73 -5.31
C GLY A 13 27.36 -32.27 -4.87
N ALA A 14 27.18 -31.35 -5.82
CA ALA A 14 26.98 -29.95 -5.51
C ALA A 14 25.63 -29.80 -4.78
N LEU A 15 25.68 -29.64 -3.45
CA LEU A 15 24.53 -29.17 -2.67
C LEU A 15 24.30 -27.74 -3.06
N ALA A 16 23.33 -27.50 -3.94
CA ALA A 16 22.81 -26.14 -4.17
C ALA A 16 22.13 -25.69 -2.86
N LEU A 17 22.81 -24.85 -2.09
CA LEU A 17 22.20 -24.10 -0.99
C LEU A 17 21.18 -23.17 -1.66
N ALA A 18 19.90 -23.55 -1.67
CA ALA A 18 18.82 -22.63 -1.94
C ALA A 18 18.87 -21.58 -0.81
N GLU A 19 19.36 -20.39 -1.13
CA GLU A 19 19.22 -19.27 -0.22
C GLU A 19 17.71 -19.11 0.06
N PRO A 20 17.27 -18.99 1.34
CA PRO A 20 15.89 -18.68 1.62
C PRO A 20 15.59 -17.36 0.92
N ALA A 21 14.67 -17.37 -0.04
CA ALA A 21 14.13 -16.14 -0.59
C ALA A 21 13.58 -15.36 0.60
N LEU A 22 14.28 -14.29 1.01
CA LEU A 22 13.80 -13.41 2.06
C LEU A 22 12.42 -12.95 1.60
N ALA A 23 11.40 -13.29 2.38
CA ALA A 23 10.06 -12.78 2.16
C ALA A 23 10.16 -11.26 2.08
N SER A 24 9.65 -10.70 1.02
CA SER A 24 9.82 -9.31 0.64
C SER A 24 8.50 -8.59 0.90
N PHE A 25 8.51 -7.29 0.99
CA PHE A 25 7.30 -6.48 1.17
C PHE A 25 6.88 -5.77 -0.13
N HIS A 26 7.66 -5.85 -1.20
CA HIS A 26 7.50 -4.98 -2.37
C HIS A 26 6.27 -5.32 -3.23
N LEU A 27 5.72 -6.54 -3.14
CA LEU A 27 4.54 -6.95 -3.90
C LEU A 27 3.24 -6.64 -3.13
N MET A 28 3.06 -5.37 -2.80
CA MET A 28 1.86 -4.86 -2.13
C MET A 28 1.16 -3.80 -2.98
N GLN A 29 -0.15 -3.72 -2.83
CA GLN A 29 -1.00 -2.68 -3.41
C GLN A 29 -1.32 -1.64 -2.35
N VAL A 30 -1.40 -0.37 -2.71
CA VAL A 30 -2.21 0.60 -1.96
C VAL A 30 -3.67 0.27 -2.26
N GLU A 31 -4.33 -0.49 -1.39
CA GLU A 31 -5.70 -0.98 -1.64
C GLU A 31 -6.73 0.14 -1.52
N GLN A 32 -6.64 0.96 -0.48
CA GLN A 32 -7.54 2.10 -0.32
C GLN A 32 -6.96 3.18 0.61
N VAL A 33 -7.44 4.42 0.40
CA VAL A 33 -7.02 5.59 1.16
C VAL A 33 -8.22 6.49 1.41
N ILE A 34 -8.34 7.00 2.64
CA ILE A 34 -9.29 8.03 3.03
C ILE A 34 -8.53 9.19 3.69
N GLY A 35 -8.76 10.41 3.23
CA GLY A 35 -8.10 11.64 3.71
C GLY A 35 -8.81 12.34 4.86
N GLY A 36 -9.95 11.80 5.31
CA GLY A 36 -10.73 12.29 6.43
C GLY A 36 -12.06 11.56 6.55
N VAL A 37 -12.71 11.65 7.68
CA VAL A 37 -14.02 11.05 7.97
C VAL A 37 -15.01 12.15 8.29
N ASN A 38 -16.07 12.28 7.49
CA ASN A 38 -17.16 13.27 7.69
C ASN A 38 -16.65 14.70 7.91
N GLY A 39 -15.62 15.13 7.16
CA GLY A 39 -15.01 16.45 7.28
C GLY A 39 -13.86 16.56 8.29
N ASP A 40 -13.62 15.55 9.10
CA ASP A 40 -12.50 15.51 10.03
C ASP A 40 -11.25 14.93 9.36
N SER A 41 -10.35 15.79 8.90
CA SER A 41 -9.09 15.43 8.27
C SER A 41 -8.02 14.93 9.26
N SER A 42 -8.30 14.90 10.56
CA SER A 42 -7.44 14.25 11.55
C SER A 42 -7.67 12.73 11.62
N ARG A 43 -8.74 12.22 10.99
CA ARG A 43 -9.14 10.81 10.98
C ARG A 43 -8.87 10.21 9.60
N GLN A 44 -7.67 9.68 9.41
CA GLN A 44 -7.19 9.19 8.11
C GLN A 44 -6.77 7.72 8.19
N ALA A 45 -6.85 7.03 7.05
CA ALA A 45 -6.34 5.67 6.93
C ALA A 45 -5.83 5.35 5.53
N ILE A 46 -4.82 4.50 5.49
CA ILE A 46 -4.24 3.87 4.30
C ILE A 46 -4.26 2.37 4.56
N GLN A 47 -4.78 1.59 3.63
CA GLN A 47 -4.75 0.13 3.70
C GLN A 47 -3.93 -0.41 2.55
N LEU A 48 -2.91 -1.17 2.88
CA LEU A 48 -2.14 -1.96 1.93
C LEU A 48 -2.73 -3.37 1.85
N ARG A 49 -2.56 -4.04 0.69
CA ARG A 49 -2.95 -5.44 0.47
C ARG A 49 -1.80 -6.22 -0.15
N MET A 50 -1.50 -7.39 0.39
CA MET A 50 -0.47 -8.27 -0.14
C MET A 50 -0.95 -8.91 -1.44
N ARG A 51 -0.21 -8.69 -2.55
CA ARG A 51 -0.52 -9.31 -3.85
C ARG A 51 -0.16 -10.79 -3.86
N PHE A 52 0.88 -11.17 -3.13
CA PHE A 52 1.36 -12.55 -2.96
C PHE A 52 1.63 -12.85 -1.50
N ALA A 53 1.72 -14.13 -1.17
CA ALA A 53 2.11 -14.55 0.17
C ALA A 53 3.56 -14.13 0.50
N GLY A 54 3.84 -13.96 1.80
CA GLY A 54 5.17 -13.63 2.30
C GLY A 54 5.56 -12.15 2.18
N GLN A 55 4.61 -11.23 1.98
CA GLN A 55 4.87 -9.79 1.90
C GLN A 55 4.76 -9.07 3.25
N ASN A 56 4.80 -9.81 4.35
CA ASN A 56 4.59 -9.31 5.71
C ASN A 56 5.86 -8.75 6.39
N LEU A 57 7.03 -8.84 5.76
CA LEU A 57 8.29 -8.29 6.27
C LEU A 57 8.42 -6.81 5.90
N VAL A 58 7.50 -5.98 6.39
CA VAL A 58 7.38 -4.57 6.02
C VAL A 58 8.32 -3.63 6.78
N GLN A 59 9.21 -4.14 7.63
CA GLN A 59 10.09 -3.33 8.50
C GLN A 59 11.11 -2.44 7.79
N GLN A 60 11.23 -2.53 6.47
CA GLN A 60 12.05 -1.66 5.63
C GLN A 60 11.22 -0.85 4.65
N ALA A 61 9.91 -0.75 4.91
CA ALA A 61 8.98 -0.04 4.06
C ALA A 61 8.48 1.23 4.73
N ARG A 62 8.15 2.22 3.92
CA ARG A 62 7.56 3.48 4.37
C ARG A 62 6.50 4.00 3.42
N LEU A 63 5.68 4.89 3.91
CA LEU A 63 4.72 5.66 3.12
C LEU A 63 5.04 7.14 3.20
N ARG A 64 5.02 7.84 2.05
CA ARG A 64 5.14 9.29 1.96
C ARG A 64 3.99 9.88 1.17
N ALA A 65 3.49 11.03 1.63
CA ALA A 65 2.58 11.87 0.86
C ALA A 65 3.34 13.04 0.24
N TRP A 66 2.94 13.43 -0.97
CA TRP A 66 3.54 14.47 -1.78
C TRP A 66 2.47 15.46 -2.20
N ASP A 67 2.83 16.73 -2.39
CA ASP A 67 1.90 17.76 -2.85
C ASP A 67 1.46 17.57 -4.32
N ALA A 68 0.63 18.48 -4.82
CA ALA A 68 0.10 18.45 -6.18
C ALA A 68 1.17 18.53 -7.28
N THR A 69 2.37 18.99 -6.96
CA THR A 69 3.50 19.07 -7.90
C THR A 69 4.44 17.85 -7.79
N GLY A 70 4.17 16.93 -6.87
CA GLY A 70 5.04 15.80 -6.56
C GLY A 70 6.30 16.19 -5.78
N ALA A 71 6.25 17.34 -5.10
CA ALA A 71 7.29 17.86 -4.21
C ALA A 71 6.86 17.78 -2.73
N ASN A 72 7.68 18.34 -1.84
CA ASN A 72 7.40 18.49 -0.41
C ASN A 72 6.93 17.20 0.29
N PRO A 73 7.74 16.12 0.29
CA PRO A 73 7.34 14.84 0.87
C PRO A 73 7.12 14.95 2.39
N VAL A 74 6.03 14.35 2.85
CA VAL A 74 5.72 14.15 4.27
C VAL A 74 5.80 12.66 4.57
N LEU A 75 6.59 12.26 5.56
CA LEU A 75 6.64 10.88 6.04
C LEU A 75 5.36 10.57 6.82
N ILE A 76 4.54 9.69 6.26
CA ILE A 76 3.29 9.24 6.89
C ILE A 76 3.59 8.17 7.94
N VAL A 77 4.41 7.20 7.58
CA VAL A 77 4.87 6.13 8.46
C VAL A 77 6.18 5.54 7.95
N ASP A 78 7.04 5.17 8.88
CA ASP A 78 8.16 4.26 8.71
C ASP A 78 7.79 2.96 9.45
N MET A 79 7.67 1.86 8.72
CA MET A 79 7.21 0.59 9.28
C MET A 79 8.37 -0.18 9.88
N GLY A 80 8.69 0.10 11.16
CA GLY A 80 9.84 -0.48 11.84
C GLY A 80 9.69 -1.94 12.31
N ALA A 81 8.61 -2.64 11.94
CA ALA A 81 8.34 -4.01 12.36
C ALA A 81 7.62 -4.80 11.26
N MET A 82 7.73 -6.12 11.31
CA MET A 82 6.91 -7.03 10.50
C MET A 82 5.48 -7.11 11.04
N VAL A 83 4.52 -7.49 10.18
CA VAL A 83 3.18 -7.89 10.61
C VAL A 83 3.05 -9.42 10.64
N PRO A 84 2.21 -10.00 11.53
CA PRO A 84 2.20 -11.45 11.74
C PRO A 84 1.62 -12.26 10.59
N ASN A 85 0.59 -11.76 9.90
CA ASN A 85 -0.10 -12.50 8.84
C ASN A 85 0.44 -12.10 7.47
N GLY A 86 0.79 -13.10 6.65
CA GLY A 86 1.46 -12.91 5.38
C GLY A 86 0.85 -13.73 4.23
N ALA A 87 -0.43 -14.08 4.27
CA ALA A 87 -1.10 -14.73 3.15
C ALA A 87 -1.37 -13.73 2.01
N ALA A 88 -1.50 -14.23 0.79
CA ALA A 88 -1.97 -13.39 -0.32
C ALA A 88 -3.37 -12.85 -0.02
N GLY A 89 -3.53 -11.54 -0.17
CA GLY A 89 -4.76 -10.84 0.20
C GLY A 89 -4.81 -10.29 1.62
N ASP A 90 -3.87 -10.66 2.50
CA ASP A 90 -3.75 -10.05 3.83
C ASP A 90 -3.46 -8.56 3.71
N ARG A 91 -3.89 -7.82 4.73
CA ARG A 91 -3.86 -6.37 4.75
C ARG A 91 -2.94 -5.84 5.83
N VAL A 92 -2.50 -4.61 5.64
CA VAL A 92 -1.81 -3.80 6.65
C VAL A 92 -2.54 -2.47 6.73
N LEU A 93 -3.02 -2.13 7.92
CA LEU A 93 -3.73 -0.89 8.18
C LEU A 93 -2.79 0.13 8.82
N ILE A 94 -2.60 1.24 8.16
CA ILE A 94 -1.90 2.43 8.65
C ILE A 94 -2.95 3.52 8.86
N ALA A 95 -3.12 4.00 10.09
CA ALA A 95 -4.15 5.00 10.37
C ALA A 95 -3.71 5.98 11.47
N THR A 96 -4.42 7.09 11.56
CA THR A 96 -4.33 7.97 12.73
C THR A 96 -4.88 7.26 13.96
N SER A 97 -4.40 7.58 15.15
CA SER A 97 -4.77 6.90 16.41
C SER A 97 -6.27 6.99 16.74
N ASN A 98 -6.96 8.00 16.19
CA ASN A 98 -8.38 8.27 16.37
C ASN A 98 -9.24 7.91 15.13
N PHE A 99 -8.71 7.14 14.18
CA PHE A 99 -9.39 6.85 12.91
C PHE A 99 -10.79 6.24 13.12
N LEU A 100 -10.88 5.07 13.72
CA LEU A 100 -12.14 4.40 14.05
C LEU A 100 -12.08 3.81 15.46
N PRO A 101 -13.03 4.15 16.34
CA PRO A 101 -13.11 3.52 17.66
C PRO A 101 -13.24 1.99 17.52
N GLY A 102 -12.41 1.25 18.26
CA GLY A 102 -12.43 -0.21 18.28
C GLY A 102 -11.66 -0.90 17.15
N LEU A 103 -11.14 -0.17 16.15
CA LEU A 103 -10.24 -0.72 15.14
C LEU A 103 -8.80 -0.26 15.42
N THR A 104 -7.96 -1.16 15.89
CA THR A 104 -6.54 -0.86 16.12
C THR A 104 -5.78 -0.96 14.80
N PRO A 105 -5.09 0.09 14.34
CA PRO A 105 -4.21 0.01 13.18
C PRO A 105 -2.98 -0.84 13.49
N ASP A 106 -2.39 -1.45 12.44
CA ASP A 106 -1.11 -2.17 12.54
C ASP A 106 0.03 -1.18 12.76
N PHE A 107 -0.07 0.01 12.14
CA PHE A 107 0.85 1.12 12.35
C PHE A 107 0.08 2.44 12.52
N VAL A 108 0.50 3.25 13.49
CA VAL A 108 -0.04 4.60 13.67
C VAL A 108 0.74 5.57 12.79
N MET A 109 0.03 6.44 12.06
CA MET A 109 0.65 7.49 11.26
C MET A 109 1.51 8.41 12.15
N ALA A 110 2.76 8.61 11.75
CA ALA A 110 3.65 9.61 12.38
C ALA A 110 3.20 11.04 12.05
N SER A 111 2.67 11.20 10.81
CA SER A 111 2.02 12.44 10.36
C SER A 111 0.84 12.07 9.48
N PRO A 112 -0.32 12.73 9.60
CA PRO A 112 -1.40 12.58 8.64
C PRO A 112 -1.03 13.19 7.28
N ILE A 113 -1.74 12.81 6.21
CA ILE A 113 -1.67 13.48 4.91
C ILE A 113 -2.11 14.94 5.11
N PRO A 114 -1.28 15.94 4.76
CA PRO A 114 -1.62 17.34 4.96
C PRO A 114 -2.93 17.72 4.28
N PRO A 115 -3.81 18.52 4.90
CA PRO A 115 -5.06 18.96 4.29
C PRO A 115 -4.87 19.63 2.91
N ALA A 116 -3.74 20.33 2.71
CA ALA A 116 -3.40 20.97 1.43
C ALA A 116 -3.15 19.96 0.30
N TYR A 117 -2.86 18.68 0.61
CA TYR A 117 -2.62 17.62 -0.39
C TYR A 117 -3.88 16.85 -0.75
N LEU A 118 -5.01 17.05 -0.02
CA LEU A 118 -6.22 16.25 -0.23
C LEU A 118 -6.91 16.55 -1.58
N ALA A 119 -6.82 17.79 -2.07
CA ALA A 119 -7.40 18.15 -3.37
C ALA A 119 -6.64 17.53 -4.54
N ALA A 120 -5.32 17.55 -4.48
CA ALA A 120 -4.41 16.89 -5.43
C ALA A 120 -3.09 16.56 -4.72
N GLY A 121 -2.58 15.35 -4.95
CA GLY A 121 -1.37 14.87 -4.32
C GLY A 121 -1.03 13.45 -4.74
N LYS A 122 -0.03 12.87 -4.09
CA LYS A 122 0.43 11.51 -4.33
C LYS A 122 0.79 10.83 -3.02
N LEU A 123 0.53 9.55 -2.93
CA LEU A 123 1.05 8.62 -1.92
C LEU A 123 2.02 7.65 -2.60
N THR A 124 3.18 7.41 -1.99
CA THR A 124 4.12 6.38 -2.42
C THR A 124 4.30 5.34 -1.33
N PHE A 125 4.31 4.07 -1.73
CA PHE A 125 4.81 2.96 -0.94
C PHE A 125 6.23 2.65 -1.41
N GLU A 126 7.19 2.78 -0.51
CA GLU A 126 8.63 2.78 -0.81
C GLU A 126 9.38 1.85 0.15
N ASP A 127 10.61 1.48 -0.24
CA ASP A 127 11.60 1.00 0.72
C ASP A 127 12.38 2.17 1.36
N ASP A 128 13.25 1.86 2.32
CA ASP A 128 14.08 2.84 3.03
C ASP A 128 15.07 3.56 2.11
N SER A 129 15.43 2.97 0.96
CA SER A 129 16.29 3.60 -0.04
C SER A 129 15.55 4.64 -0.91
N GLY A 130 14.20 4.64 -0.88
CA GLY A 130 13.35 5.49 -1.69
C GLY A 130 12.91 4.86 -3.01
N THR A 131 13.09 3.56 -3.18
CA THR A 131 12.56 2.83 -4.32
C THR A 131 11.04 2.77 -4.22
N VAL A 132 10.33 3.33 -5.20
CA VAL A 132 8.87 3.35 -5.23
C VAL A 132 8.34 2.03 -5.79
N TRP A 133 7.63 1.28 -4.95
CA TRP A 133 6.99 0.00 -5.30
C TRP A 133 5.53 0.17 -5.73
N TRP A 134 4.84 1.20 -5.22
CA TRP A 134 3.49 1.57 -5.62
C TRP A 134 3.28 3.07 -5.50
N GLY A 135 2.65 3.68 -6.51
CA GLY A 135 2.29 5.10 -6.54
C GLY A 135 0.77 5.27 -6.72
N LEU A 136 0.14 6.05 -5.86
CA LEU A 136 -1.24 6.49 -6.01
C LEU A 136 -1.28 8.01 -6.02
N ALA A 137 -1.56 8.60 -7.17
CA ALA A 137 -1.79 10.02 -7.32
C ALA A 137 -3.29 10.30 -7.53
N TRP A 138 -3.76 11.44 -7.06
CA TRP A 138 -5.15 11.89 -7.14
C TRP A 138 -5.24 13.39 -7.50
N GLY A 139 -6.46 13.85 -7.87
CA GLY A 139 -6.72 15.23 -8.28
C GLY A 139 -6.72 15.44 -9.80
N GLY A 140 -6.67 14.35 -10.58
CA GLY A 140 -6.71 14.42 -12.05
C GLY A 140 -5.67 15.38 -12.62
N ALA A 141 -6.08 16.30 -13.48
CA ALA A 141 -5.22 17.31 -14.11
C ALA A 141 -4.61 18.31 -13.11
N SER A 142 -5.11 18.39 -11.88
CA SER A 142 -4.54 19.24 -10.83
C SER A 142 -3.28 18.67 -10.21
N TYR A 143 -3.03 17.35 -10.36
CA TYR A 143 -1.75 16.76 -10.02
C TYR A 143 -0.80 16.85 -11.22
N THR A 144 0.32 17.54 -11.06
CA THR A 144 1.30 17.82 -12.14
C THR A 144 2.65 17.14 -11.92
N GLY A 145 2.79 16.40 -10.82
CA GLY A 145 4.02 15.69 -10.49
C GLY A 145 4.21 14.39 -11.28
N THR A 146 5.37 13.78 -11.13
CA THR A 146 5.63 12.43 -11.66
C THR A 146 5.05 11.37 -10.74
N ASN A 147 4.55 10.27 -11.32
CA ASN A 147 4.05 9.11 -10.59
C ASN A 147 4.59 7.83 -11.20
N THR A 148 5.87 7.57 -10.95
CA THR A 148 6.62 6.45 -11.50
C THR A 148 7.21 5.59 -10.38
N GLY A 149 7.47 4.34 -10.66
CA GLY A 149 8.09 3.38 -9.76
C GLY A 149 8.77 2.26 -10.51
N VAL A 150 9.03 1.17 -9.83
CA VAL A 150 9.72 0.00 -10.38
C VAL A 150 8.80 -0.78 -11.33
N THR A 151 9.34 -1.18 -12.49
CA THR A 151 8.63 -2.03 -13.46
C THR A 151 8.46 -3.46 -12.96
N VAL A 152 7.49 -4.20 -13.48
CA VAL A 152 7.28 -5.61 -13.13
C VAL A 152 8.49 -6.48 -13.46
N SER A 153 9.24 -6.17 -14.52
CA SER A 153 10.47 -6.89 -14.88
C SER A 153 11.59 -6.75 -13.85
N ALA A 154 11.54 -5.70 -13.03
CA ALA A 154 12.46 -5.47 -11.90
C ALA A 154 11.81 -5.78 -10.53
N GLY A 155 10.70 -6.55 -10.52
CA GLY A 155 10.01 -6.98 -9.31
C GLY A 155 8.99 -5.98 -8.75
N GLY A 156 8.57 -4.99 -9.55
CA GLY A 156 7.55 -4.00 -9.16
C GLY A 156 6.11 -4.45 -9.36
N ASN A 157 5.20 -3.50 -9.30
CA ASN A 157 3.76 -3.73 -9.31
C ASN A 157 3.04 -3.17 -10.55
N ASP A 158 3.77 -2.56 -11.46
CA ASP A 158 3.27 -1.96 -12.69
C ASP A 158 4.09 -2.45 -13.89
N ALA A 159 3.44 -2.63 -15.05
CA ALA A 159 4.09 -3.22 -16.22
C ALA A 159 5.25 -2.37 -16.74
N ASP A 160 5.07 -1.05 -16.81
CA ASP A 160 6.04 -0.08 -17.32
C ASP A 160 6.58 0.89 -16.24
N GLY A 161 6.12 0.73 -15.00
CA GLY A 161 6.49 1.58 -13.86
C GLY A 161 5.84 2.97 -13.91
N ASN A 162 4.79 3.17 -14.71
CA ASN A 162 4.11 4.46 -14.86
C ASN A 162 2.66 4.41 -14.37
N PHE A 163 2.43 4.88 -13.17
CA PHE A 163 1.10 4.92 -12.52
C PHE A 163 0.20 6.08 -13.00
N ASN A 164 0.66 6.93 -13.95
CA ASN A 164 -0.17 7.99 -14.54
C ASN A 164 -1.14 7.42 -15.60
N PRO A 165 -2.28 8.10 -15.86
CA PRO A 165 -2.74 9.36 -15.22
C PRO A 165 -3.27 9.14 -13.79
N PRO A 166 -3.31 10.24 -12.98
CA PRO A 166 -3.84 10.20 -11.62
C PRO A 166 -5.32 9.82 -11.56
N PHE A 167 -5.78 9.32 -10.41
CA PHE A 167 -7.21 9.23 -10.10
C PHE A 167 -7.86 10.61 -10.25
N ALA A 168 -9.01 10.67 -10.91
CA ALA A 168 -9.60 11.94 -11.36
C ALA A 168 -10.09 12.86 -10.23
N GLY A 169 -10.57 12.29 -9.12
CA GLY A 169 -11.12 13.04 -7.99
C GLY A 169 -10.09 13.41 -6.92
N PRO A 170 -10.48 14.27 -5.96
CA PRO A 170 -9.71 14.49 -4.75
C PRO A 170 -9.70 13.25 -3.85
N LEU A 171 -8.81 13.22 -2.86
CA LEU A 171 -8.85 12.21 -1.81
C LEU A 171 -10.06 12.48 -0.90
N PRO A 172 -10.99 11.50 -0.72
CA PRO A 172 -12.19 11.68 0.08
C PRO A 172 -11.86 12.07 1.52
N SER A 173 -12.51 13.13 2.01
CA SER A 173 -12.31 13.63 3.37
C SER A 173 -13.58 14.18 4.02
N VAL A 174 -14.66 14.38 3.23
CA VAL A 174 -15.91 15.00 3.70
C VAL A 174 -17.07 14.02 3.84
N ASN A 175 -16.82 12.75 3.54
CA ASN A 175 -17.82 11.68 3.59
C ASN A 175 -17.20 10.40 4.16
N THR A 176 -17.82 9.25 3.88
CA THR A 176 -17.41 7.93 4.37
C THR A 176 -16.75 7.05 3.32
N GLN A 177 -16.56 7.57 2.09
CA GLN A 177 -15.95 6.82 1.00
C GLN A 177 -14.42 6.91 1.04
N ALA A 178 -13.76 5.92 0.45
CA ALA A 178 -12.32 5.91 0.19
C ALA A 178 -12.05 5.81 -1.31
N VAL A 179 -10.92 6.32 -1.77
CA VAL A 179 -10.33 5.92 -3.06
C VAL A 179 -9.85 4.49 -2.89
N ARG A 180 -10.29 3.58 -3.77
CA ARG A 180 -10.05 2.15 -3.66
C ARG A 180 -9.59 1.56 -4.98
N PHE A 181 -8.59 0.68 -4.93
CA PHE A 181 -8.18 -0.16 -6.05
C PHE A 181 -9.29 -1.14 -6.41
N THR A 182 -9.69 -1.17 -7.67
CA THR A 182 -10.83 -1.96 -8.17
C THR A 182 -10.42 -3.35 -8.66
N GLY A 183 -9.12 -3.58 -8.87
CA GLY A 183 -8.58 -4.85 -9.32
C GLY A 183 -8.53 -5.93 -8.23
N ALA A 184 -8.31 -7.17 -8.66
CA ALA A 184 -8.10 -8.31 -7.76
C ALA A 184 -6.82 -8.16 -6.92
N ALA A 185 -6.69 -8.96 -5.85
CA ALA A 185 -5.53 -8.89 -4.95
C ALA A 185 -4.18 -9.10 -5.68
N GLY A 186 -4.13 -10.01 -6.65
CA GLY A 186 -2.92 -10.29 -7.44
C GLY A 186 -2.71 -9.38 -8.65
N ALA A 187 -3.63 -8.44 -8.95
CA ALA A 187 -3.55 -7.61 -10.14
C ALA A 187 -2.36 -6.63 -10.10
N LEU A 188 -1.74 -6.42 -11.26
CA LEU A 188 -0.81 -5.33 -11.49
C LEU A 188 -1.57 -4.01 -11.58
N SER A 189 -0.91 -2.91 -11.31
CA SER A 189 -1.38 -1.59 -11.72
C SER A 189 -1.25 -1.42 -13.23
N THR A 190 -2.16 -0.63 -13.81
CA THR A 190 -2.05 -0.11 -15.18
C THR A 190 -1.88 1.39 -15.17
N ASN A 191 -2.74 2.10 -14.45
CA ASN A 191 -2.62 3.51 -14.10
C ASN A 191 -3.70 3.86 -13.07
N ASN A 192 -3.51 4.95 -12.32
CA ASN A 192 -4.42 5.27 -11.23
C ASN A 192 -5.84 5.67 -11.69
N ALA A 193 -5.99 6.27 -12.85
CA ALA A 193 -7.32 6.63 -13.36
C ALA A 193 -8.18 5.42 -13.73
N ALA A 194 -7.56 4.35 -14.22
CA ALA A 194 -8.26 3.11 -14.59
C ALA A 194 -8.46 2.17 -13.39
N ASP A 195 -7.47 2.14 -12.49
CA ASP A 195 -7.40 1.14 -11.43
C ASP A 195 -8.17 1.54 -10.17
N TYR A 196 -8.41 2.83 -9.96
CA TYR A 196 -9.03 3.33 -8.74
C TYR A 196 -10.40 3.93 -8.97
N GLY A 197 -11.29 3.69 -8.01
CA GLY A 197 -12.62 4.27 -7.93
C GLY A 197 -12.96 4.63 -6.49
N LEU A 198 -14.10 5.27 -6.29
CA LEU A 198 -14.65 5.45 -4.94
C LEU A 198 -15.25 4.14 -4.43
N SER A 199 -15.10 3.86 -3.14
CA SER A 199 -15.77 2.73 -2.52
C SER A 199 -17.29 2.83 -2.69
N VAL A 200 -17.96 1.67 -2.87
CA VAL A 200 -19.43 1.62 -2.88
C VAL A 200 -19.92 1.73 -1.44
N GLY A 201 -20.60 2.83 -1.12
CA GLY A 201 -21.01 3.14 0.24
C GLY A 201 -19.86 3.48 1.19
N ALA A 202 -20.10 3.32 2.49
CA ALA A 202 -19.10 3.57 3.52
C ALA A 202 -17.92 2.60 3.39
N ALA A 203 -16.70 3.15 3.44
CA ALA A 203 -15.49 2.35 3.33
C ALA A 203 -15.31 1.45 4.55
N MET A 204 -14.87 0.22 4.32
CA MET A 204 -14.51 -0.74 5.37
C MET A 204 -13.01 -0.98 5.35
N PHE A 205 -12.37 -0.82 6.49
CA PHE A 205 -10.94 -1.05 6.68
C PHE A 205 -10.70 -2.31 7.52
N THR A 206 -9.59 -2.98 7.22
CA THR A 206 -9.22 -4.25 7.87
C THR A 206 -7.76 -4.18 8.29
N ASN A 207 -7.44 -4.49 9.54
CA ASN A 207 -6.06 -4.62 10.00
C ASN A 207 -5.47 -6.01 9.68
N ASN A 208 -4.20 -6.22 9.97
CA ASN A 208 -3.52 -7.49 9.68
C ASN A 208 -4.04 -8.66 10.52
N ALA A 209 -4.62 -8.40 11.69
CA ALA A 209 -5.30 -9.42 12.50
C ALA A 209 -6.68 -9.85 11.94
N GLY A 210 -7.15 -9.22 10.84
CA GLY A 210 -8.46 -9.49 10.25
C GLY A 210 -9.63 -8.76 10.91
N SER A 211 -9.38 -7.88 11.89
CA SER A 211 -10.42 -7.05 12.48
C SER A 211 -10.88 -5.97 11.50
N ASN A 212 -12.20 -5.77 11.42
CA ASN A 212 -12.82 -4.84 10.47
C ASN A 212 -13.44 -3.63 11.18
N GLY A 213 -13.43 -2.48 10.52
CA GLY A 213 -14.16 -1.29 10.92
C GLY A 213 -14.73 -0.58 9.69
N THR A 214 -16.03 -0.26 9.76
CA THR A 214 -16.70 0.55 8.73
C THR A 214 -16.72 2.01 9.14
N VAL A 215 -16.39 2.91 8.22
CA VAL A 215 -16.45 4.35 8.46
C VAL A 215 -17.91 4.74 8.76
N PRO A 216 -18.20 5.33 9.95
CA PRO A 216 -19.57 5.59 10.35
C PRO A 216 -20.21 6.68 9.50
N VAL A 217 -21.45 6.44 9.06
CA VAL A 217 -22.32 7.47 8.52
C VAL A 217 -22.83 8.29 9.72
N GLU A 218 -22.58 9.60 9.74
CA GLU A 218 -23.22 10.46 10.73
C GLU A 218 -24.71 10.57 10.38
N LEU A 219 -25.56 10.10 11.30
CA LEU A 219 -26.98 10.43 11.24
C LEU A 219 -27.10 11.92 11.57
N MET A 220 -27.47 12.74 10.58
CA MET A 220 -27.92 14.09 10.87
C MET A 220 -29.16 13.94 11.80
N GLU A 221 -29.01 14.38 13.04
CA GLU A 221 -30.14 14.46 13.97
C GLU A 221 -31.14 15.43 13.34
N LEU A 222 -32.28 14.87 12.88
CA LEU A 222 -33.36 15.69 12.34
C LEU A 222 -34.07 16.31 13.56
N ASP A 223 -33.71 17.54 13.89
CA ASP A 223 -34.37 18.33 14.93
C ASP A 223 -35.78 18.67 14.40
N ILE A 224 -36.76 17.82 14.74
CA ILE A 224 -38.18 18.06 14.43
C ILE A 224 -38.69 19.03 15.51
N GLN A 225 -38.68 20.33 15.16
CA GLN A 225 -39.35 21.37 15.92
C GLN A 225 -40.87 21.37 15.66
#